data_fc74c3fbab1c54fc6f809f688c08cd52
#
_entry.id   fc74c3fbab1c54fc6f809f688c08cd52
#
_cell.length_a   1.000
_cell.length_b   1.000
_cell.length_c   1.000
_cell.angle_alpha   90.00
_cell.angle_beta   90.00
_cell.angle_gamma   90.00
#
_symmetry.space_group_name_H-M   'P 1'
#
loop_
_entity.id
_entity.type
_entity.pdbx_description
1 polymer ?
#
loop_
_entity_poly.entity_id
_entity_poly.type
_entity_poly.pdbx_seq_one_letter_code
_entity_poly.pdbx_strand_id
1 'polypeptide(L)'
;RRGPLTCDATRRVQVSPMSSDIAIKVENLSKCYQIYDHPRDYLRQLIFPRVQRMIGRESKQYFREFWVLKDISFEIKKGETVGIIGRNGCGKSTLLQMICGTLNPSSGNIQTYGRVAALLELGSGFNPEFTGRENVYMNAAVLGLSEEEINDRFDHIVAFADIGDFINQPVKTYSSGMMVRLAFAVQAQIMPDILIVDEALAVGDAKFQAKCFECLKQLKDNGTSILLVTHSSEQIVTHCSHAILLNAGSILVAGEPRHVVNRYMDLLFGKERKDLAVPTSTATTISAASVKDDRLLLNDVDD
;
A
#
# COMPACT_ATOMS: atom_id res chain seq x y z
N ARG A 1 -39.76 13.07 -31.13
CA ARG A 1 -39.40 13.99 -30.02
C ARG A 1 -38.54 13.22 -29.04
N ARG A 2 -37.25 13.43 -29.10
CA ARG A 2 -36.27 12.85 -28.17
C ARG A 2 -36.09 13.86 -27.05
N GLY A 3 -36.38 13.47 -25.80
CA GLY A 3 -36.06 14.24 -24.60
C GLY A 3 -34.57 14.14 -24.25
N PRO A 4 -33.98 15.12 -23.57
CA PRO A 4 -32.57 15.15 -23.26
C PRO A 4 -32.24 14.17 -22.15
N LEU A 5 -31.13 13.43 -22.35
CA LEU A 5 -30.47 12.62 -21.34
C LEU A 5 -29.75 13.58 -20.35
N THR A 6 -30.34 13.77 -19.19
CA THR A 6 -29.68 14.45 -18.07
C THR A 6 -28.72 13.47 -17.41
N CYS A 7 -27.44 13.75 -17.57
CA CYS A 7 -26.36 13.09 -16.82
C CYS A 7 -26.35 13.69 -15.40
N ASP A 8 -26.99 13.02 -14.45
CA ASP A 8 -27.00 13.43 -13.04
C ASP A 8 -25.79 12.85 -12.34
N ALA A 9 -24.67 13.60 -12.43
CA ALA A 9 -23.41 13.29 -11.78
C ALA A 9 -23.24 14.13 -10.50
N THR A 10 -24.19 14.04 -9.58
CA THR A 10 -24.06 14.58 -8.23
C THR A 10 -24.42 13.51 -7.21
N ARG A 11 -23.48 12.59 -7.02
CA ARG A 11 -23.54 11.71 -5.86
C ARG A 11 -23.11 12.53 -4.63
N ARG A 12 -24.11 13.16 -3.99
CA ARG A 12 -23.92 13.76 -2.67
C ARG A 12 -23.44 12.69 -1.71
N VAL A 13 -22.25 12.94 -1.15
CA VAL A 13 -21.76 12.24 0.04
C VAL A 13 -22.80 12.46 1.13
N GLN A 14 -23.52 11.44 1.52
CA GLN A 14 -24.39 11.47 2.70
C GLN A 14 -23.49 11.50 3.93
N VAL A 15 -23.33 12.67 4.49
CA VAL A 15 -22.72 12.87 5.82
C VAL A 15 -23.78 12.47 6.83
N SER A 16 -23.73 11.25 7.32
CA SER A 16 -24.46 10.85 8.53
C SER A 16 -23.73 11.42 9.75
N PRO A 17 -24.40 12.12 10.67
CA PRO A 17 -23.79 12.67 11.85
C PRO A 17 -23.71 11.58 12.94
N MET A 18 -22.73 10.72 12.86
CA MET A 18 -22.18 9.99 14.00
C MET A 18 -20.67 10.07 13.85
N SER A 19 -20.01 10.68 14.85
CA SER A 19 -18.55 10.71 14.97
C SER A 19 -18.02 9.27 15.06
N SER A 20 -17.94 8.60 13.90
CA SER A 20 -17.24 7.33 13.83
C SER A 20 -15.76 7.62 13.99
N ASP A 21 -15.15 6.96 14.95
CA ASP A 21 -13.71 6.96 15.20
C ASP A 21 -12.93 6.28 14.04
N ILE A 22 -13.61 6.04 12.93
CA ILE A 22 -13.13 5.33 11.76
C ILE A 22 -12.72 6.34 10.67
N ALA A 23 -11.54 6.15 10.11
CA ALA A 23 -11.03 6.89 8.96
C ALA A 23 -11.32 6.16 7.64
N ILE A 24 -11.07 4.84 7.61
CA ILE A 24 -11.32 4.00 6.42
C ILE A 24 -12.08 2.76 6.87
N LYS A 25 -13.17 2.43 6.14
CA LYS A 25 -13.93 1.19 6.32
C LYS A 25 -14.02 0.44 5.00
N VAL A 26 -13.59 -0.81 5.00
CA VAL A 26 -13.63 -1.72 3.85
C VAL A 26 -14.46 -2.94 4.23
N GLU A 27 -15.49 -3.26 3.44
CA GLU A 27 -16.45 -4.33 3.71
C GLU A 27 -16.62 -5.25 2.49
N ASN A 28 -16.26 -6.53 2.65
CA ASN A 28 -16.43 -7.62 1.67
C ASN A 28 -15.93 -7.26 0.28
N LEU A 29 -14.80 -6.50 0.23
CA LEU A 29 -14.26 -5.94 -0.99
C LEU A 29 -13.66 -7.02 -1.87
N SER A 30 -14.11 -7.07 -3.13
CA SER A 30 -13.54 -8.01 -4.10
C SER A 30 -13.31 -7.32 -5.44
N LYS A 31 -12.26 -7.74 -6.14
CA LYS A 31 -11.94 -7.28 -7.48
C LYS A 31 -11.63 -8.44 -8.40
N CYS A 32 -12.41 -8.54 -9.47
CA CYS A 32 -12.26 -9.53 -10.53
C CYS A 32 -12.02 -8.82 -11.87
N TYR A 33 -11.06 -9.33 -12.63
CA TYR A 33 -10.84 -8.93 -14.02
C TYR A 33 -11.31 -10.05 -14.94
N GLN A 34 -11.96 -9.67 -16.04
CA GLN A 34 -12.33 -10.59 -17.10
C GLN A 34 -11.21 -10.62 -18.13
N ILE A 35 -10.57 -11.77 -18.30
CA ILE A 35 -9.49 -11.98 -19.25
C ILE A 35 -10.04 -12.72 -20.45
N TYR A 36 -9.92 -12.13 -21.63
CA TYR A 36 -10.32 -12.70 -22.91
C TYR A 36 -9.07 -13.24 -23.60
N ASP A 37 -9.06 -14.53 -23.97
CA ASP A 37 -7.91 -15.14 -24.64
C ASP A 37 -7.74 -14.62 -26.08
N HIS A 38 -8.85 -14.22 -26.73
CA HIS A 38 -8.83 -13.62 -28.06
C HIS A 38 -9.75 -12.41 -28.17
N PRO A 39 -9.44 -11.37 -28.98
CA PRO A 39 -10.30 -10.21 -29.19
C PRO A 39 -11.72 -10.59 -29.70
N ARG A 40 -11.84 -11.71 -30.43
CA ARG A 40 -13.13 -12.25 -30.89
C ARG A 40 -14.03 -12.72 -29.76
N ASP A 41 -13.47 -13.15 -28.63
CA ASP A 41 -14.25 -13.63 -27.48
C ASP A 41 -14.92 -12.50 -26.74
N TYR A 42 -14.35 -11.31 -26.77
CA TYR A 42 -14.98 -10.09 -26.28
C TYR A 42 -16.28 -9.80 -27.08
N LEU A 43 -16.23 -9.84 -28.42
CA LEU A 43 -17.40 -9.65 -29.27
C LEU A 43 -18.42 -10.77 -29.06
N ARG A 44 -17.99 -12.02 -28.94
CA ARG A 44 -18.85 -13.16 -28.63
C ARG A 44 -19.57 -12.97 -27.30
N GLN A 45 -18.88 -12.54 -26.26
CA GLN A 45 -19.45 -12.26 -24.94
C GLN A 45 -20.50 -11.16 -24.99
N LEU A 46 -20.38 -10.20 -25.89
CA LEU A 46 -21.32 -9.09 -26.03
C LEU A 46 -22.65 -9.52 -26.71
N ILE A 47 -22.59 -10.43 -27.66
CA ILE A 47 -23.71 -10.82 -28.52
C ILE A 47 -24.37 -12.14 -28.09
N PHE A 48 -23.56 -13.20 -27.93
CA PHE A 48 -24.08 -14.57 -27.76
C PHE A 48 -24.87 -14.81 -26.46
N PRO A 49 -24.51 -14.28 -25.30
CA PRO A 49 -25.29 -14.48 -24.08
C PRO A 49 -26.74 -13.94 -24.17
N ARG A 50 -26.93 -12.82 -24.91
CA ARG A 50 -28.27 -12.25 -25.14
C ARG A 50 -29.10 -13.15 -26.03
N VAL A 51 -28.50 -13.66 -27.10
CA VAL A 51 -29.20 -14.57 -28.06
C VAL A 51 -29.50 -15.92 -27.38
N GLN A 52 -28.56 -16.46 -26.60
CA GLN A 52 -28.74 -17.73 -25.88
C GLN A 52 -29.88 -17.66 -24.85
N ARG A 53 -30.00 -16.53 -24.10
CA ARG A 53 -31.14 -16.31 -23.20
C ARG A 53 -32.49 -16.27 -23.94
N MET A 54 -32.55 -15.67 -25.12
CA MET A 54 -33.76 -15.63 -25.94
C MET A 54 -34.19 -17.03 -26.42
N ILE A 55 -33.23 -17.97 -26.57
CA ILE A 55 -33.48 -19.34 -27.03
C ILE A 55 -33.60 -20.33 -25.86
N GLY A 56 -33.56 -19.84 -24.59
CA GLY A 56 -33.66 -20.69 -23.39
C GLY A 56 -32.46 -21.57 -23.15
N ARG A 57 -31.29 -21.26 -23.72
CA ARG A 57 -30.00 -21.98 -23.47
C ARG A 57 -29.18 -21.29 -22.38
N GLU A 58 -28.45 -22.07 -21.63
CA GLU A 58 -27.47 -21.54 -20.66
C GLU A 58 -26.44 -20.69 -21.40
N SER A 59 -26.13 -19.50 -20.83
CA SER A 59 -25.18 -18.57 -21.41
C SER A 59 -23.75 -19.07 -21.19
N LYS A 60 -23.04 -19.36 -22.28
CA LYS A 60 -21.62 -19.71 -22.21
C LYS A 60 -20.79 -18.46 -21.92
N GLN A 61 -19.86 -18.56 -20.94
CA GLN A 61 -18.87 -17.52 -20.66
C GLN A 61 -17.68 -17.67 -21.62
N TYR A 62 -17.23 -16.55 -22.19
CA TYR A 62 -16.12 -16.48 -23.15
C TYR A 62 -14.91 -15.75 -22.57
N PHE A 63 -14.82 -15.64 -21.23
CA PHE A 63 -13.71 -15.03 -20.50
C PHE A 63 -13.32 -15.90 -19.30
N ARG A 64 -12.10 -15.73 -18.84
CA ARG A 64 -11.63 -16.27 -17.56
C ARG A 64 -11.70 -15.19 -16.49
N GLU A 65 -12.19 -15.54 -15.33
CA GLU A 65 -12.18 -14.66 -14.16
C GLU A 65 -10.82 -14.71 -13.48
N PHE A 66 -10.22 -13.55 -13.30
CA PHE A 66 -9.01 -13.38 -12.54
C PHE A 66 -9.29 -12.53 -11.31
N TRP A 67 -9.42 -13.18 -10.17
CA TRP A 67 -9.69 -12.53 -8.90
C TRP A 67 -8.39 -12.02 -8.30
N VAL A 68 -8.23 -10.69 -8.27
CA VAL A 68 -7.08 -10.02 -7.64
C VAL A 68 -7.29 -9.85 -6.16
N LEU A 69 -8.51 -9.54 -5.73
CA LEU A 69 -8.91 -9.44 -4.33
C LEU A 69 -10.21 -10.19 -4.10
N LYS A 70 -10.32 -10.86 -2.94
CA LYS A 70 -11.47 -11.66 -2.55
C LYS A 70 -11.81 -11.39 -1.09
N ASP A 71 -13.02 -10.86 -0.87
CA ASP A 71 -13.64 -10.70 0.45
C ASP A 71 -12.73 -10.02 1.50
N ILE A 72 -12.18 -8.87 1.13
CA ILE A 72 -11.33 -8.07 2.00
C ILE A 72 -12.20 -7.20 2.90
N SER A 73 -12.01 -7.32 4.22
CA SER A 73 -12.71 -6.51 5.21
C SER A 73 -11.75 -6.07 6.31
N PHE A 74 -11.67 -4.76 6.56
CA PHE A 74 -10.92 -4.16 7.66
C PHE A 74 -11.36 -2.72 7.91
N GLU A 75 -10.98 -2.19 9.07
CA GLU A 75 -11.21 -0.80 9.47
C GLU A 75 -9.92 -0.16 9.93
N ILE A 76 -9.77 1.14 9.68
CA ILE A 76 -8.68 1.98 10.17
C ILE A 76 -9.27 3.11 10.97
N LYS A 77 -8.81 3.28 12.20
CA LYS A 77 -9.27 4.35 13.09
C LYS A 77 -8.55 5.67 12.77
N LYS A 78 -9.17 6.78 13.17
CA LYS A 78 -8.56 8.11 13.03
C LYS A 78 -7.25 8.20 13.82
N GLY A 79 -6.23 8.79 13.21
CA GLY A 79 -4.89 8.93 13.79
C GLY A 79 -4.09 7.63 13.88
N GLU A 80 -4.60 6.51 13.35
CA GLU A 80 -3.93 5.22 13.36
C GLU A 80 -2.99 5.07 12.15
N THR A 81 -1.83 4.43 12.36
CA THR A 81 -0.96 4.01 11.26
C THR A 81 -1.08 2.50 11.06
N VAL A 82 -1.65 2.09 9.93
CA VAL A 82 -1.83 0.69 9.57
C VAL A 82 -0.92 0.33 8.40
N GLY A 83 -0.17 -0.75 8.56
CA GLY A 83 0.72 -1.27 7.53
C GLY A 83 0.08 -2.41 6.72
N ILE A 84 0.23 -2.40 5.40
CA ILE A 84 -0.11 -3.55 4.55
C ILE A 84 1.17 -4.13 3.99
N ILE A 85 1.42 -5.40 4.30
CA ILE A 85 2.58 -6.15 3.81
C ILE A 85 2.12 -7.36 3.01
N GLY A 86 2.90 -7.77 2.01
CA GLY A 86 2.61 -8.95 1.20
C GLY A 86 3.50 -9.03 -0.03
N ARG A 87 3.56 -10.22 -0.66
CA ARG A 87 4.38 -10.47 -1.85
C ARG A 87 3.91 -9.61 -3.04
N ASN A 88 4.80 -9.43 -4.02
CA ASN A 88 4.43 -8.79 -5.28
C ASN A 88 3.30 -9.56 -5.96
N GLY A 89 2.34 -8.82 -6.54
CA GLY A 89 1.17 -9.41 -7.18
C GLY A 89 0.06 -9.91 -6.25
N CYS A 90 0.16 -9.71 -4.92
CA CYS A 90 -0.91 -10.12 -3.99
C CYS A 90 -2.13 -9.17 -3.96
N GLY A 91 -2.09 -8.04 -4.70
CA GLY A 91 -3.23 -7.13 -4.82
C GLY A 91 -3.10 -5.80 -4.06
N LYS A 92 -1.94 -5.48 -3.45
CA LYS A 92 -1.72 -4.23 -2.68
C LYS A 92 -2.09 -2.97 -3.47
N SER A 93 -1.48 -2.75 -4.63
CA SER A 93 -1.73 -1.56 -5.46
C SER A 93 -3.19 -1.48 -5.95
N THR A 94 -3.81 -2.63 -6.25
CA THR A 94 -5.23 -2.68 -6.62
C THR A 94 -6.12 -2.25 -5.45
N LEU A 95 -5.81 -2.69 -4.23
CA LEU A 95 -6.52 -2.27 -3.02
C LEU A 95 -6.39 -0.77 -2.79
N LEU A 96 -5.17 -0.23 -2.91
CA LEU A 96 -4.93 1.21 -2.77
C LEU A 96 -5.70 2.05 -3.78
N GLN A 97 -5.67 1.66 -5.06
CA GLN A 97 -6.43 2.34 -6.12
C GLN A 97 -7.94 2.36 -5.84
N MET A 98 -8.48 1.30 -5.25
CA MET A 98 -9.89 1.26 -4.87
C MET A 98 -10.18 2.16 -3.65
N ILE A 99 -9.28 2.23 -2.66
CA ILE A 99 -9.43 3.13 -1.51
C ILE A 99 -9.33 4.59 -1.95
N CYS A 100 -8.45 4.91 -2.91
CA CYS A 100 -8.33 6.24 -3.51
C CYS A 100 -9.49 6.59 -4.46
N GLY A 101 -10.38 5.65 -4.77
CA GLY A 101 -11.51 5.88 -5.68
C GLY A 101 -11.14 5.93 -7.16
N THR A 102 -9.89 5.63 -7.54
CA THR A 102 -9.43 5.59 -8.95
C THR A 102 -9.84 4.29 -9.65
N LEU A 103 -10.17 3.24 -8.88
CA LEU A 103 -10.63 1.96 -9.39
C LEU A 103 -11.90 1.52 -8.67
N ASN A 104 -12.93 1.12 -9.43
CA ASN A 104 -14.16 0.59 -8.85
C ASN A 104 -14.01 -0.88 -8.44
N PRO A 105 -14.53 -1.29 -7.26
CA PRO A 105 -14.60 -2.70 -6.87
C PRO A 105 -15.58 -3.48 -7.77
N SER A 106 -15.41 -4.82 -7.82
CA SER A 106 -16.41 -5.71 -8.45
C SER A 106 -17.55 -6.03 -7.51
N SER A 107 -17.29 -6.10 -6.20
CA SER A 107 -18.27 -6.22 -5.12
C SER A 107 -17.70 -5.67 -3.82
N GLY A 108 -18.57 -5.47 -2.83
CA GLY A 108 -18.22 -4.87 -1.54
C GLY A 108 -18.29 -3.35 -1.56
N ASN A 109 -17.88 -2.73 -0.45
CA ASN A 109 -17.98 -1.29 -0.24
C ASN A 109 -16.73 -0.74 0.43
N ILE A 110 -16.40 0.53 0.10
CA ILE A 110 -15.33 1.30 0.74
C ILE A 110 -15.90 2.65 1.15
N GLN A 111 -15.63 3.04 2.37
CA GLN A 111 -15.97 4.35 2.91
C GLN A 111 -14.72 4.99 3.48
N THR A 112 -14.44 6.22 3.07
CA THR A 112 -13.36 7.06 3.59
C THR A 112 -13.96 8.32 4.20
N TYR A 113 -13.49 8.71 5.38
CA TYR A 113 -14.02 9.84 6.12
C TYR A 113 -12.95 10.92 6.26
N GLY A 114 -13.03 11.94 5.41
CA GLY A 114 -12.09 13.05 5.33
C GLY A 114 -11.37 13.15 4.00
N ARG A 115 -10.40 14.05 3.94
CA ARG A 115 -9.57 14.31 2.74
C ARG A 115 -8.51 13.22 2.62
N VAL A 116 -8.50 12.52 1.49
CA VAL A 116 -7.51 11.48 1.18
C VAL A 116 -6.40 12.07 0.30
N ALA A 117 -5.16 11.94 0.73
CA ALA A 117 -3.97 12.16 -0.10
C ALA A 117 -3.25 10.81 -0.33
N ALA A 118 -2.77 10.59 -1.53
CA ALA A 118 -2.14 9.31 -1.89
C ALA A 118 -0.79 9.53 -2.58
N LEU A 119 0.25 8.96 -2.01
CA LEU A 119 1.61 8.94 -2.55
C LEU A 119 1.83 7.73 -3.48
N LEU A 120 0.83 7.40 -4.33
CA LEU A 120 0.88 6.20 -5.17
C LEU A 120 1.77 6.36 -6.40
N GLU A 121 1.77 7.55 -6.97
CA GLU A 121 2.52 7.88 -8.19
C GLU A 121 3.08 9.29 -8.06
N LEU A 122 4.14 9.44 -7.25
CA LEU A 122 4.76 10.73 -6.98
C LEU A 122 5.20 11.41 -8.29
N GLY A 123 4.58 12.56 -8.58
CA GLY A 123 4.89 13.37 -9.76
C GLY A 123 4.12 13.00 -11.04
N SER A 124 3.26 11.97 -11.05
CA SER A 124 2.45 11.62 -12.23
C SER A 124 1.49 12.73 -12.67
N GLY A 125 1.09 13.61 -11.73
CA GLY A 125 0.25 14.78 -12.01
C GLY A 125 1.03 16.02 -12.46
N PHE A 126 2.37 15.97 -12.57
CA PHE A 126 3.16 17.13 -12.98
C PHE A 126 3.14 17.29 -14.50
N ASN A 127 2.95 18.53 -14.93
CA ASN A 127 3.13 18.89 -16.33
C ASN A 127 4.63 19.16 -16.60
N PRO A 128 5.29 18.39 -17.48
CA PRO A 128 6.72 18.52 -17.75
C PRO A 128 7.13 19.91 -18.29
N GLU A 129 6.23 20.60 -18.99
CA GLU A 129 6.49 21.91 -19.59
C GLU A 129 6.38 23.08 -18.59
N PHE A 130 5.71 22.84 -17.47
CA PHE A 130 5.53 23.83 -16.41
C PHE A 130 6.74 23.83 -15.47
N THR A 131 7.00 24.99 -14.87
CA THR A 131 8.00 25.15 -13.80
C THR A 131 7.57 24.34 -12.55
N GLY A 132 8.52 24.11 -11.65
CA GLY A 132 8.21 23.50 -10.35
C GLY A 132 7.17 24.32 -9.58
N ARG A 133 7.29 25.67 -9.62
CA ARG A 133 6.32 26.58 -9.01
C ARG A 133 4.91 26.37 -9.55
N GLU A 134 4.73 26.40 -10.86
CA GLU A 134 3.41 26.19 -11.50
C GLU A 134 2.83 24.81 -11.18
N ASN A 135 3.67 23.79 -11.14
CA ASN A 135 3.25 22.44 -10.74
C ASN A 135 2.82 22.36 -9.27
N VAL A 136 3.49 23.09 -8.35
CA VAL A 136 3.06 23.19 -6.95
C VAL A 136 1.65 23.76 -6.87
N TYR A 137 1.39 24.90 -7.52
CA TYR A 137 0.08 25.55 -7.49
C TYR A 137 -1.00 24.65 -8.12
N MET A 138 -0.72 24.08 -9.29
CA MET A 138 -1.66 23.22 -10.00
C MET A 138 -2.02 21.99 -9.17
N ASN A 139 -1.03 21.26 -8.62
CA ASN A 139 -1.29 20.05 -7.84
C ASN A 139 -1.96 20.35 -6.50
N ALA A 140 -1.54 21.40 -5.80
CA ALA A 140 -2.17 21.79 -4.53
C ALA A 140 -3.64 22.22 -4.74
N ALA A 141 -3.96 22.91 -5.84
CA ALA A 141 -5.33 23.26 -6.20
C ALA A 141 -6.18 22.01 -6.53
N VAL A 142 -5.63 21.02 -7.26
CA VAL A 142 -6.30 19.75 -7.53
C VAL A 142 -6.59 18.99 -6.23
N LEU A 143 -5.72 19.10 -5.24
CA LEU A 143 -5.90 18.51 -3.92
C LEU A 143 -6.84 19.34 -3.00
N GLY A 144 -7.40 20.44 -3.52
CA GLY A 144 -8.46 21.20 -2.88
C GLY A 144 -7.99 22.33 -1.96
N LEU A 145 -6.73 22.79 -2.09
CA LEU A 145 -6.25 24.00 -1.41
C LEU A 145 -6.67 25.26 -2.17
N SER A 146 -7.03 26.30 -1.44
CA SER A 146 -7.21 27.64 -2.00
C SER A 146 -5.86 28.28 -2.35
N GLU A 147 -5.88 29.30 -3.20
CA GLU A 147 -4.66 30.04 -3.60
C GLU A 147 -3.97 30.68 -2.38
N GLU A 148 -4.74 31.20 -1.42
CA GLU A 148 -4.22 31.74 -0.17
C GLU A 148 -3.48 30.68 0.65
N GLU A 149 -4.09 29.50 0.82
CA GLU A 149 -3.47 28.36 1.53
C GLU A 149 -2.19 27.88 0.83
N ILE A 150 -2.16 27.93 -0.51
CA ILE A 150 -0.97 27.55 -1.28
C ILE A 150 0.14 28.56 -1.06
N ASN A 151 -0.18 29.86 -1.11
CA ASN A 151 0.80 30.93 -0.90
C ASN A 151 1.44 30.83 0.50
N ASP A 152 0.64 30.61 1.54
CA ASP A 152 1.12 30.47 2.92
C ASP A 152 2.07 29.27 3.11
N ARG A 153 1.89 28.20 2.32
CA ARG A 153 2.66 26.94 2.43
C ARG A 153 3.78 26.84 1.40
N PHE A 154 3.81 27.70 0.40
CA PHE A 154 4.72 27.58 -0.73
C PHE A 154 6.19 27.53 -0.30
N ASP A 155 6.62 28.44 0.58
CA ASP A 155 7.99 28.48 1.05
C ASP A 155 8.37 27.23 1.87
N HIS A 156 7.43 26.67 2.62
CA HIS A 156 7.62 25.41 3.33
C HIS A 156 7.75 24.23 2.37
N ILE A 157 6.95 24.20 1.29
CA ILE A 157 7.06 23.18 0.24
C ILE A 157 8.43 23.23 -0.42
N VAL A 158 8.89 24.42 -0.82
CA VAL A 158 10.20 24.61 -1.46
C VAL A 158 11.34 24.22 -0.54
N ALA A 159 11.31 24.66 0.73
CA ALA A 159 12.30 24.31 1.74
C ALA A 159 12.32 22.81 2.04
N PHE A 160 11.16 22.15 2.03
CA PHE A 160 11.09 20.70 2.20
C PHE A 160 11.68 19.96 1.01
N ALA A 161 11.33 20.36 -0.23
CA ALA A 161 11.79 19.71 -1.45
C ALA A 161 13.31 19.82 -1.63
N ASP A 162 13.92 20.91 -1.13
CA ASP A 162 15.38 21.15 -1.17
C ASP A 162 15.96 20.99 -2.61
N ILE A 163 15.31 21.66 -3.59
CA ILE A 163 15.69 21.63 -5.00
C ILE A 163 16.29 22.96 -5.49
N GLY A 164 16.41 23.95 -4.59
CA GLY A 164 17.01 25.24 -4.88
C GLY A 164 16.33 26.00 -6.03
N ASP A 165 17.12 26.66 -6.88
CA ASP A 165 16.63 27.49 -7.99
C ASP A 165 15.90 26.71 -9.09
N PHE A 166 15.99 25.39 -9.09
CA PHE A 166 15.23 24.54 -10.02
C PHE A 166 13.72 24.73 -9.89
N ILE A 167 13.22 25.23 -8.75
CA ILE A 167 11.80 25.53 -8.58
C ILE A 167 11.24 26.43 -9.70
N ASN A 168 12.06 27.28 -10.28
CA ASN A 168 11.71 28.19 -11.36
C ASN A 168 12.02 27.63 -12.77
N GLN A 169 12.52 26.39 -12.87
CA GLN A 169 12.81 25.71 -14.12
C GLN A 169 11.69 24.72 -14.50
N PRO A 170 11.49 24.43 -15.79
CA PRO A 170 10.53 23.40 -16.23
C PRO A 170 10.86 22.02 -15.65
N VAL A 171 9.83 21.31 -15.20
CA VAL A 171 9.98 19.99 -14.54
C VAL A 171 10.66 18.94 -15.43
N LYS A 172 10.56 19.06 -16.76
CA LYS A 172 11.30 18.20 -17.71
C LYS A 172 12.83 18.25 -17.55
N THR A 173 13.37 19.28 -16.89
CA THR A 173 14.80 19.39 -16.60
C THR A 173 15.20 18.74 -15.27
N TYR A 174 14.22 18.26 -14.49
CA TYR A 174 14.48 17.68 -13.18
C TYR A 174 15.04 16.27 -13.29
N SER A 175 15.89 15.92 -12.32
CA SER A 175 16.16 14.51 -12.07
C SER A 175 14.93 13.82 -11.48
N SER A 176 14.85 12.49 -11.60
CA SER A 176 13.77 11.70 -10.98
C SER A 176 13.67 11.97 -9.46
N GLY A 177 14.82 12.11 -8.78
CA GLY A 177 14.86 12.45 -7.36
C GLY A 177 14.27 13.82 -7.05
N MET A 178 14.57 14.86 -7.84
CA MET A 178 14.01 16.20 -7.64
C MET A 178 12.49 16.21 -7.86
N MET A 179 12.00 15.50 -8.87
CA MET A 179 10.57 15.37 -9.13
C MET A 179 9.84 14.73 -7.94
N VAL A 180 10.37 13.63 -7.43
CA VAL A 180 9.79 12.93 -6.27
C VAL A 180 9.83 13.78 -5.01
N ARG A 181 10.93 14.50 -4.76
CA ARG A 181 11.06 15.42 -3.61
C ARG A 181 10.01 16.51 -3.64
N LEU A 182 9.81 17.17 -4.82
CA LEU A 182 8.81 18.21 -4.96
C LEU A 182 7.39 17.65 -4.82
N ALA A 183 7.09 16.51 -5.45
CA ALA A 183 5.77 15.88 -5.38
C ALA A 183 5.42 15.46 -3.94
N PHE A 184 6.37 14.88 -3.22
CA PHE A 184 6.17 14.55 -1.81
C PHE A 184 5.96 15.80 -0.95
N ALA A 185 6.77 16.86 -1.16
CA ALA A 185 6.67 18.11 -0.43
C ALA A 185 5.26 18.73 -0.56
N VAL A 186 4.70 18.76 -1.77
CA VAL A 186 3.34 19.26 -1.99
C VAL A 186 2.32 18.47 -1.21
N GLN A 187 2.36 17.14 -1.32
CA GLN A 187 1.36 16.28 -0.68
C GLN A 187 1.48 16.27 0.85
N ALA A 188 2.69 16.34 1.38
CA ALA A 188 2.94 16.36 2.82
C ALA A 188 2.43 17.66 3.50
N GLN A 189 2.44 18.78 2.79
CA GLN A 189 2.01 20.08 3.32
C GLN A 189 0.49 20.31 3.28
N ILE A 190 -0.28 19.38 2.69
CA ILE A 190 -1.74 19.52 2.59
C ILE A 190 -2.46 19.16 3.89
N MET A 191 -1.78 18.49 4.82
CA MET A 191 -2.36 17.99 6.08
C MET A 191 -3.68 17.21 5.84
N PRO A 192 -3.61 16.05 5.16
CA PRO A 192 -4.79 15.25 4.88
C PRO A 192 -5.32 14.57 6.15
N ASP A 193 -6.61 14.21 6.17
CA ASP A 193 -7.18 13.35 7.21
C ASP A 193 -6.68 11.91 7.08
N ILE A 194 -6.44 11.46 5.83
CA ILE A 194 -5.97 10.12 5.47
C ILE A 194 -4.81 10.26 4.48
N LEU A 195 -3.66 9.70 4.84
CA LEU A 195 -2.49 9.63 3.95
C LEU A 195 -2.23 8.17 3.56
N ILE A 196 -2.22 7.91 2.26
CA ILE A 196 -1.87 6.60 1.71
C ILE A 196 -0.47 6.67 1.14
N VAL A 197 0.40 5.79 1.64
CA VAL A 197 1.82 5.73 1.28
C VAL A 197 2.09 4.36 0.67
N ASP A 198 2.46 4.31 -0.61
CA ASP A 198 2.97 3.11 -1.26
C ASP A 198 4.51 3.14 -1.22
N GLU A 199 5.16 2.07 -1.59
CA GLU A 199 6.63 1.85 -1.62
C GLU A 199 7.49 3.08 -2.06
N ALA A 200 6.82 4.17 -2.43
CA ALA A 200 7.40 5.44 -2.88
C ALA A 200 8.32 6.14 -1.87
N LEU A 201 8.31 5.77 -0.58
CA LEU A 201 9.26 6.32 0.40
C LEU A 201 10.68 5.75 0.27
N ALA A 202 10.85 4.69 -0.51
CA ALA A 202 12.19 4.16 -0.83
C ALA A 202 12.94 5.00 -1.89
N VAL A 203 12.34 6.10 -2.38
CA VAL A 203 12.91 6.96 -3.43
C VAL A 203 13.64 8.15 -2.81
N GLY A 204 14.76 8.54 -3.42
CA GLY A 204 15.65 9.59 -2.94
C GLY A 204 16.84 9.05 -2.12
N ASP A 205 17.63 9.95 -1.57
CA ASP A 205 18.74 9.59 -0.71
C ASP A 205 18.28 9.32 0.75
N ALA A 206 19.17 8.69 1.54
CA ALA A 206 18.87 8.35 2.94
C ALA A 206 18.47 9.56 3.79
N LYS A 207 19.03 10.75 3.49
CA LYS A 207 18.71 12.00 4.19
C LYS A 207 17.27 12.44 3.92
N PHE A 208 16.82 12.36 2.66
CA PHE A 208 15.46 12.71 2.28
C PHE A 208 14.46 11.68 2.82
N GLN A 209 14.81 10.39 2.81
CA GLN A 209 13.97 9.36 3.41
C GLN A 209 13.75 9.61 4.92
N ALA A 210 14.80 9.94 5.66
CA ALA A 210 14.68 10.30 7.08
C ALA A 210 13.75 11.50 7.29
N LYS A 211 13.86 12.54 6.43
CA LYS A 211 12.99 13.72 6.44
C LYS A 211 11.52 13.36 6.14
N CYS A 212 11.27 12.43 5.22
CA CYS A 212 9.93 11.93 4.94
C CYS A 212 9.32 11.21 6.14
N PHE A 213 10.06 10.32 6.80
CA PHE A 213 9.59 9.62 7.99
C PHE A 213 9.31 10.55 9.17
N GLU A 214 10.14 11.57 9.36
CA GLU A 214 9.88 12.60 10.39
C GLU A 214 8.59 13.38 10.06
N CYS A 215 8.37 13.72 8.79
CA CYS A 215 7.13 14.35 8.34
C CYS A 215 5.91 13.45 8.57
N LEU A 216 6.00 12.14 8.28
CA LEU A 216 4.93 11.18 8.56
C LEU A 216 4.61 11.11 10.05
N LYS A 217 5.63 11.14 10.91
CA LYS A 217 5.46 11.17 12.36
C LYS A 217 4.70 12.43 12.80
N GLN A 218 5.08 13.60 12.30
CA GLN A 218 4.40 14.87 12.58
C GLN A 218 2.94 14.84 12.12
N LEU A 219 2.66 14.31 10.91
CA LEU A 219 1.29 14.15 10.41
C LEU A 219 0.46 13.23 11.31
N LYS A 220 1.03 12.10 11.76
CA LYS A 220 0.39 11.20 12.71
C LYS A 220 0.09 11.90 14.04
N ASP A 221 1.07 12.62 14.59
CA ASP A 221 0.91 13.36 15.86
C ASP A 221 -0.17 14.45 15.74
N ASN A 222 -0.41 14.99 14.54
CA ASN A 222 -1.48 15.91 14.20
C ASN A 222 -2.84 15.22 13.90
N GLY A 223 -2.92 13.89 14.05
CA GLY A 223 -4.17 13.13 13.91
C GLY A 223 -4.45 12.59 12.51
N THR A 224 -3.52 12.71 11.56
CA THR A 224 -3.64 12.06 10.24
C THR A 224 -3.59 10.54 10.38
N SER A 225 -4.54 9.85 9.77
CA SER A 225 -4.54 8.39 9.65
C SER A 225 -3.65 7.97 8.49
N ILE A 226 -2.73 7.03 8.72
CA ILE A 226 -1.74 6.63 7.70
C ILE A 226 -1.94 5.18 7.30
N LEU A 227 -2.09 4.93 6.01
CA LEU A 227 -2.04 3.60 5.41
C LEU A 227 -0.70 3.42 4.69
N LEU A 228 0.21 2.67 5.30
CA LEU A 228 1.55 2.41 4.79
C LEU A 228 1.59 1.06 4.07
N VAL A 229 1.89 1.06 2.78
CA VAL A 229 2.08 -0.17 2.00
C VAL A 229 3.56 -0.32 1.66
N THR A 230 4.15 -1.42 2.11
CA THR A 230 5.58 -1.66 1.93
C THR A 230 5.88 -3.16 1.91
N HIS A 231 7.02 -3.52 1.36
CA HIS A 231 7.61 -4.84 1.50
C HIS A 231 8.69 -4.89 2.60
N SER A 232 9.01 -3.75 3.24
CA SER A 232 9.98 -3.66 4.33
C SER A 232 9.35 -4.02 5.68
N SER A 233 9.79 -5.15 6.22
CA SER A 233 9.39 -5.62 7.56
C SER A 233 9.77 -4.64 8.66
N GLU A 234 10.89 -3.95 8.52
CA GLU A 234 11.40 -2.96 9.47
C GLU A 234 10.45 -1.75 9.55
N GLN A 235 10.03 -1.21 8.40
CA GLN A 235 9.11 -0.08 8.35
C GLN A 235 7.77 -0.39 9.02
N ILE A 236 7.24 -1.61 8.80
CA ILE A 236 6.01 -2.06 9.44
C ILE A 236 6.17 -2.09 10.97
N VAL A 237 7.24 -2.69 11.48
CA VAL A 237 7.45 -2.83 12.93
C VAL A 237 7.72 -1.48 13.61
N THR A 238 8.41 -0.55 12.91
CA THR A 238 8.84 0.73 13.49
C THR A 238 7.74 1.77 13.46
N HIS A 239 6.92 1.82 12.39
CA HIS A 239 6.02 2.96 12.15
C HIS A 239 4.53 2.64 12.30
N CYS A 240 4.13 1.36 12.25
CA CYS A 240 2.73 0.99 12.29
C CYS A 240 2.26 0.58 13.69
N SER A 241 1.03 0.95 14.04
CA SER A 241 0.34 0.47 15.23
C SER A 241 -0.32 -0.89 15.01
N HIS A 242 -0.81 -1.13 13.77
CA HIS A 242 -1.38 -2.40 13.31
C HIS A 242 -0.83 -2.74 11.93
N ALA A 243 -0.88 -4.02 11.58
CA ALA A 243 -0.48 -4.49 10.25
C ALA A 243 -1.46 -5.53 9.70
N ILE A 244 -1.50 -5.63 8.36
CA ILE A 244 -2.31 -6.58 7.59
C ILE A 244 -1.37 -7.30 6.62
N LEU A 245 -1.36 -8.63 6.66
CA LEU A 245 -0.68 -9.46 5.66
C LEU A 245 -1.66 -9.83 4.57
N LEU A 246 -1.42 -9.30 3.37
CA LEU A 246 -2.17 -9.66 2.18
C LEU A 246 -1.44 -10.79 1.43
N ASN A 247 -2.15 -11.86 1.13
CA ASN A 247 -1.61 -13.00 0.37
C ASN A 247 -2.65 -13.54 -0.62
N ALA A 248 -2.25 -13.69 -1.89
CA ALA A 248 -3.10 -14.22 -2.96
C ALA A 248 -4.51 -13.60 -2.99
N GLY A 249 -4.60 -12.27 -2.78
CA GLY A 249 -5.85 -11.53 -2.84
C GLY A 249 -6.74 -11.61 -1.60
N SER A 250 -6.28 -12.19 -0.49
CA SER A 250 -7.03 -12.29 0.76
C SER A 250 -6.19 -11.86 1.96
N ILE A 251 -6.83 -11.40 3.04
CA ILE A 251 -6.14 -11.13 4.30
C ILE A 251 -5.79 -12.47 4.96
N LEU A 252 -4.50 -12.72 5.14
CA LEU A 252 -4.03 -13.94 5.81
C LEU A 252 -3.99 -13.78 7.33
N VAL A 253 -3.52 -12.61 7.80
CA VAL A 253 -3.48 -12.26 9.22
C VAL A 253 -3.49 -10.74 9.35
N ALA A 254 -4.10 -10.23 10.41
CA ALA A 254 -4.10 -8.84 10.79
C ALA A 254 -3.89 -8.73 12.31
N GLY A 255 -3.25 -7.64 12.76
CA GLY A 255 -3.03 -7.37 14.18
C GLY A 255 -1.69 -6.71 14.47
N GLU A 256 -1.03 -7.13 15.53
CA GLU A 256 0.24 -6.57 15.99
C GLU A 256 1.33 -6.71 14.92
N PRO A 257 2.08 -5.62 14.61
CA PRO A 257 3.06 -5.58 13.52
C PRO A 257 4.09 -6.69 13.54
N ARG A 258 4.69 -7.00 14.71
CA ARG A 258 5.69 -8.06 14.86
C ARG A 258 5.13 -9.44 14.54
N HIS A 259 3.91 -9.73 14.99
CA HIS A 259 3.24 -11.00 14.69
C HIS A 259 2.98 -11.16 13.19
N VAL A 260 2.48 -10.11 12.54
CA VAL A 260 2.19 -10.09 11.11
C VAL A 260 3.47 -10.24 10.28
N VAL A 261 4.55 -9.54 10.67
CA VAL A 261 5.86 -9.65 10.00
C VAL A 261 6.46 -11.04 10.16
N ASN A 262 6.40 -11.65 11.35
CA ASN A 262 6.88 -13.02 11.54
C ASN A 262 6.14 -13.99 10.60
N ARG A 263 4.83 -13.84 10.47
CA ARG A 263 4.03 -14.67 9.57
C ARG A 263 4.38 -14.42 8.10
N TYR A 264 4.69 -13.19 7.73
CA TYR A 264 5.19 -12.85 6.39
C TYR A 264 6.55 -13.51 6.10
N MET A 265 7.48 -13.49 7.06
CA MET A 265 8.77 -14.15 6.94
C MET A 265 8.64 -15.68 6.83
N ASP A 266 7.72 -16.29 7.58
CA ASP A 266 7.40 -17.71 7.42
C ASP A 266 6.84 -18.05 6.04
N LEU A 267 6.05 -17.14 5.45
CA LEU A 267 5.51 -17.29 4.11
C LEU A 267 6.61 -17.21 3.04
N LEU A 268 7.62 -16.36 3.26
CA LEU A 268 8.74 -16.18 2.32
C LEU A 268 9.75 -17.34 2.39
N PHE A 269 10.15 -17.72 3.61
CA PHE A 269 11.28 -18.61 3.88
C PHE A 269 10.90 -19.93 4.53
N GLY A 270 9.62 -20.16 4.86
CA GLY A 270 9.17 -21.34 5.60
C GLY A 270 9.38 -22.68 4.88
N LYS A 271 9.52 -22.68 3.56
CA LYS A 271 9.92 -23.85 2.79
C LYS A 271 11.40 -24.17 2.97
N GLU A 272 12.26 -23.16 2.91
CA GLU A 272 13.71 -23.33 3.08
C GLU A 272 14.08 -23.77 4.49
N ARG A 273 13.36 -23.30 5.53
CA ARG A 273 13.56 -23.79 6.91
C ARG A 273 13.19 -25.25 7.11
N LYS A 274 12.21 -25.78 6.38
CA LYS A 274 11.87 -27.20 6.43
C LYS A 274 12.90 -28.07 5.72
N ASP A 275 13.53 -27.57 4.67
CA ASP A 275 14.57 -28.28 3.91
C ASP A 275 15.94 -28.23 4.64
N LEU A 276 16.15 -27.22 5.51
CA LEU A 276 17.37 -27.10 6.34
C LEU A 276 17.24 -27.79 7.70
N ALA A 277 16.07 -28.28 8.08
CA ALA A 277 15.90 -29.13 9.25
C ALA A 277 16.35 -30.56 8.89
N VAL A 278 17.64 -30.81 8.94
CA VAL A 278 18.24 -32.15 8.90
C VAL A 278 17.60 -32.96 10.02
N PRO A 279 17.09 -34.15 9.76
CA PRO A 279 16.55 -35.00 10.80
C PRO A 279 17.68 -35.45 11.72
N THR A 280 17.76 -34.86 12.88
CA THR A 280 18.59 -35.38 13.99
C THR A 280 17.90 -36.63 14.53
N SER A 281 18.11 -37.76 13.87
CA SER A 281 17.80 -39.06 14.42
C SER A 281 19.07 -39.90 14.36
N THR A 282 19.83 -39.88 15.44
CA THR A 282 20.53 -41.05 15.98
C THR A 282 20.76 -40.77 17.47
N ALA A 283 19.80 -41.14 18.28
CA ALA A 283 20.03 -41.37 19.69
C ALA A 283 20.90 -42.64 19.78
N THR A 284 22.19 -42.46 19.87
CA THR A 284 23.11 -43.53 20.25
C THR A 284 22.98 -43.71 21.77
N THR A 285 22.31 -44.76 22.14
CA THR A 285 22.25 -45.32 23.50
C THR A 285 23.65 -45.67 23.92
N ILE A 286 24.26 -44.87 24.78
CA ILE A 286 25.49 -45.25 25.52
C ILE A 286 25.03 -45.97 26.79
N SER A 287 25.17 -47.28 26.75
CA SER A 287 25.06 -48.18 27.91
C SER A 287 26.11 -47.82 28.96
N ALA A 288 25.64 -47.68 30.19
CA ALA A 288 26.47 -47.58 31.39
C ALA A 288 27.22 -48.90 31.62
N ALA A 289 28.56 -48.83 31.65
CA ALA A 289 29.34 -49.91 32.22
C ALA A 289 30.61 -49.32 32.86
N SER A 290 30.65 -49.48 34.19
CA SER A 290 31.81 -49.79 35.03
C SER A 290 32.88 -48.72 35.26
N VAL A 291 32.78 -48.17 36.46
CA VAL A 291 33.84 -47.60 37.28
C VAL A 291 35.01 -48.58 37.44
N LYS A 292 36.25 -48.14 37.18
CA LYS A 292 37.43 -48.57 37.94
C LYS A 292 38.41 -47.41 38.08
N ASP A 293 38.67 -47.16 39.33
CA ASP A 293 39.68 -46.42 39.99
C ASP A 293 41.09 -46.75 39.45
N ASP A 294 41.93 -45.76 39.20
CA ASP A 294 43.33 -45.85 39.56
C ASP A 294 43.95 -44.43 39.68
N ARG A 295 44.43 -44.19 40.87
CA ARG A 295 45.25 -43.04 41.29
C ARG A 295 46.67 -43.26 40.82
N LEU A 296 47.44 -42.15 40.84
CA LEU A 296 48.94 -41.98 40.90
C LEU A 296 49.52 -41.71 39.48
N LEU A 297 50.21 -40.63 39.28
CA LEU A 297 51.39 -40.04 39.88
C LEU A 297 51.71 -38.67 39.25
N LEU A 298 52.17 -37.78 40.10
CA LEU A 298 52.90 -36.55 39.85
C LEU A 298 54.16 -36.75 38.97
N ASN A 299 54.50 -35.77 38.19
CA ASN A 299 55.79 -35.02 38.21
C ASN A 299 55.91 -34.21 36.90
N ASP A 300 55.96 -32.90 37.05
CA ASP A 300 57.10 -32.02 36.97
C ASP A 300 57.91 -32.02 35.64
N VAL A 301 58.22 -30.78 35.32
CA VAL A 301 59.42 -30.17 34.75
C VAL A 301 59.22 -29.51 33.34
N ASP A 302 59.32 -28.18 33.41
CA ASP A 302 60.01 -27.19 32.57
C ASP A 302 60.33 -27.51 31.08
N ASP A 303 59.88 -26.65 30.20
CA ASP A 303 60.62 -25.57 29.52
C ASP A 303 59.65 -24.68 28.72
#